data_09cff3406b4c666812b7f85449016d89
#
_entry.id   09cff3406b4c666812b7f85449016d89
#
_cell.length_a   1.000
_cell.length_b   1.000
_cell.length_c   1.000
_cell.angle_alpha   90.00
_cell.angle_beta   90.00
_cell.angle_gamma   90.00
#
_symmetry.space_group_name_H-M   'P 1'
#
loop_
_entity.id
_entity.type
_entity.pdbx_description
1 polymer ?
#
loop_
_entity_poly.entity_id
_entity_poly.type
_entity_poly.pdbx_seq_one_letter_code
_entity_poly.pdbx_strand_id
1 'polypeptide(L)'
;MLIHDTIDQFRTAMLYAGEFPPDVIEADGQLHRFYREGDKRGTLNGYYVLHLDGRAAGMCGNWKTGLRSTWVADGKRMSDTEREAFAKLIEAAKIKAQAERRAEHEAWAIKARTEWTAAAPADPAHPYLTGKGVKPHALRQRGGLLIVPLFDAFGLLWNVQRIQADGGKRFKPGRAGGLFSPIGDFGNPATILICEGWATGATLHQESGHPVLCAMNAGNLLPVAKAARTAWAGADLVICADNDRQTEGNPGVTHATAAAKAIGARLIVPQFPEGAAGSDFNDLAAIRRKGGRHE
;
A
#
# COMPACT_ATOMS: atom_id res chain seq x y z
N MET A 1 -9.47 -5.20 42.07
CA MET A 1 -8.53 -5.30 40.92
C MET A 1 -8.87 -4.16 39.97
N LEU A 2 -7.92 -3.34 39.58
CA LEU A 2 -8.19 -2.23 38.65
C LEU A 2 -8.46 -2.80 37.26
N ILE A 3 -9.38 -2.23 36.49
CA ILE A 3 -9.74 -2.65 35.12
C ILE A 3 -8.49 -2.78 34.25
N HIS A 4 -7.52 -1.86 34.39
CA HIS A 4 -6.25 -1.91 33.68
C HIS A 4 -5.42 -3.18 33.95
N ASP A 5 -5.37 -3.64 35.20
CA ASP A 5 -4.60 -4.83 35.55
C ASP A 5 -5.20 -6.09 34.88
N THR A 6 -6.53 -6.14 34.75
CA THR A 6 -7.23 -7.26 34.08
C THR A 6 -7.00 -7.27 32.57
N ILE A 7 -7.03 -6.08 31.93
CA ILE A 7 -6.74 -5.96 30.51
C ILE A 7 -5.31 -6.38 30.21
N ASP A 8 -4.33 -5.99 31.05
CA ASP A 8 -2.93 -6.34 30.87
C ASP A 8 -2.69 -7.85 31.04
N GLN A 9 -3.40 -8.51 31.99
CA GLN A 9 -3.36 -9.96 32.12
C GLN A 9 -3.95 -10.65 30.88
N PHE A 10 -5.04 -10.14 30.33
CA PHE A 10 -5.63 -10.70 29.12
C PHE A 10 -4.74 -10.50 27.90
N ARG A 11 -4.10 -9.33 27.76
CA ARG A 11 -3.06 -9.08 26.72
C ARG A 11 -1.92 -10.11 26.82
N THR A 12 -1.48 -10.38 28.04
CA THR A 12 -0.47 -11.39 28.32
C THR A 12 -0.90 -12.77 27.84
N ALA A 13 -2.13 -13.15 28.17
CA ALA A 13 -2.69 -14.42 27.74
C ALA A 13 -2.81 -14.55 26.22
N MET A 14 -3.19 -13.46 25.53
CA MET A 14 -3.21 -13.43 24.06
C MET A 14 -1.83 -13.71 23.46
N LEU A 15 -0.78 -13.09 23.99
CA LEU A 15 0.61 -13.32 23.52
C LEU A 15 1.11 -14.73 23.79
N TYR A 16 0.83 -15.30 24.95
CA TYR A 16 1.17 -16.71 25.24
C TYR A 16 0.43 -17.68 24.32
N ALA A 17 -0.79 -17.29 23.87
CA ALA A 17 -1.52 -18.04 22.87
C ALA A 17 -0.96 -17.87 21.44
N GLY A 18 0.01 -16.97 21.22
CA GLY A 18 0.56 -16.69 19.90
C GLY A 18 -0.23 -15.63 19.08
N GLU A 19 -1.12 -14.89 19.75
CA GLU A 19 -1.85 -13.76 19.13
C GLU A 19 -1.32 -12.43 19.65
N PHE A 20 -1.01 -11.50 18.70
CA PHE A 20 -0.65 -10.14 19.04
C PHE A 20 -1.92 -9.34 19.36
N PRO A 21 -2.06 -8.81 20.59
CA PRO A 21 -3.22 -8.04 20.94
C PRO A 21 -3.25 -6.68 20.17
N PRO A 22 -4.45 -6.12 19.91
CA PRO A 22 -4.58 -4.78 19.39
C PRO A 22 -4.13 -3.75 20.44
N ASP A 23 -3.83 -2.52 19.98
CA ASP A 23 -3.39 -1.43 20.86
C ASP A 23 -4.45 -1.08 21.92
N VAL A 24 -5.73 -1.17 21.55
CA VAL A 24 -6.88 -0.96 22.46
C VAL A 24 -7.63 -2.28 22.60
N ILE A 25 -7.92 -2.68 23.85
CA ILE A 25 -8.80 -3.78 24.19
C ILE A 25 -10.03 -3.21 24.90
N GLU A 26 -11.18 -3.41 24.30
CA GLU A 26 -12.48 -3.09 24.90
C GLU A 26 -12.99 -4.31 25.64
N ALA A 27 -13.39 -4.11 26.92
CA ALA A 27 -13.80 -5.20 27.81
C ALA A 27 -15.33 -5.11 28.06
N ASP A 28 -16.09 -5.13 26.99
CA ASP A 28 -17.55 -4.96 26.96
C ASP A 28 -18.32 -6.27 26.75
N GLY A 29 -17.60 -7.40 26.71
CA GLY A 29 -18.17 -8.72 26.49
C GLY A 29 -18.59 -9.00 25.04
N GLN A 30 -18.35 -8.10 24.12
CA GLN A 30 -18.67 -8.30 22.70
C GLN A 30 -17.49 -8.89 21.93
N LEU A 31 -17.78 -9.41 20.74
CA LEU A 31 -16.76 -9.92 19.83
C LEU A 31 -16.10 -8.78 19.08
N HIS A 32 -14.83 -8.51 19.39
CA HIS A 32 -13.99 -7.55 18.70
C HIS A 32 -13.10 -8.26 17.68
N ARG A 33 -13.00 -7.68 16.49
CA ARG A 33 -12.10 -8.16 15.42
C ARG A 33 -11.02 -7.14 15.17
N PHE A 34 -9.79 -7.61 14.98
CA PHE A 34 -8.66 -6.72 14.75
C PHE A 34 -7.75 -7.21 13.61
N TYR A 35 -7.02 -6.25 13.05
CA TYR A 35 -6.01 -6.53 12.05
C TYR A 35 -4.79 -7.17 12.69
N ARG A 36 -4.33 -8.27 12.12
CA ARG A 36 -3.09 -8.90 12.53
C ARG A 36 -1.96 -8.48 11.61
N GLU A 37 -0.85 -8.07 12.19
CA GLU A 37 0.34 -7.76 11.43
C GLU A 37 0.82 -8.99 10.63
N GLY A 38 1.03 -8.82 9.30
CA GLY A 38 1.33 -9.92 8.38
C GLY A 38 0.14 -10.43 7.57
N ASP A 39 -1.08 -10.05 7.89
CA ASP A 39 -2.26 -10.36 7.09
C ASP A 39 -2.46 -9.36 5.94
N LYS A 40 -3.31 -9.73 4.98
CA LYS A 40 -3.70 -8.82 3.90
C LYS A 40 -4.35 -7.58 4.50
N ARG A 41 -3.89 -6.40 4.09
CA ARG A 41 -4.43 -5.12 4.55
C ARG A 41 -5.95 -5.06 4.39
N GLY A 42 -6.65 -4.65 5.44
CA GLY A 42 -8.11 -4.60 5.47
C GLY A 42 -8.80 -5.91 5.91
N THR A 43 -8.05 -6.98 6.21
CA THR A 43 -8.61 -8.20 6.82
C THR A 43 -8.54 -8.11 8.33
N LEU A 44 -9.59 -8.58 9.02
CA LEU A 44 -9.68 -8.63 10.48
C LEU A 44 -9.76 -10.10 10.91
N ASN A 45 -8.61 -10.81 10.88
CA ASN A 45 -8.54 -12.23 11.19
C ASN A 45 -8.36 -12.51 12.68
N GLY A 46 -7.73 -11.60 13.43
CA GLY A 46 -7.68 -11.67 14.88
C GLY A 46 -9.05 -11.33 15.50
N TYR A 47 -9.40 -12.03 16.58
CA TYR A 47 -10.60 -11.73 17.34
C TYR A 47 -10.41 -11.95 18.82
N TYR A 48 -11.18 -11.26 19.65
CA TYR A 48 -11.26 -11.50 21.09
C TYR A 48 -12.64 -11.15 21.64
N VAL A 49 -12.92 -11.67 22.84
CA VAL A 49 -14.01 -11.28 23.72
C VAL A 49 -13.43 -11.16 25.13
N LEU A 50 -13.76 -10.11 25.87
CA LEU A 50 -13.34 -9.93 27.26
C LEU A 50 -14.51 -9.45 28.09
N HIS A 51 -14.86 -10.20 29.15
CA HIS A 51 -15.87 -9.87 30.13
C HIS A 51 -15.20 -9.46 31.45
N LEU A 52 -15.73 -8.42 32.09
CA LEU A 52 -15.28 -7.95 33.42
C LEU A 52 -16.32 -8.22 34.54
N ASP A 53 -17.48 -8.66 34.17
CA ASP A 53 -18.59 -8.98 35.10
C ASP A 53 -18.24 -10.26 35.89
N GLY A 54 -18.22 -10.15 37.21
CA GLY A 54 -17.84 -11.24 38.11
C GLY A 54 -16.31 -11.55 38.05
N ARG A 55 -15.98 -12.81 37.83
CA ARG A 55 -14.59 -13.20 37.56
C ARG A 55 -14.26 -12.92 36.10
N ALA A 56 -13.39 -11.96 35.86
CA ALA A 56 -13.03 -11.57 34.52
C ALA A 56 -12.55 -12.78 33.69
N ALA A 57 -13.09 -12.93 32.49
CA ALA A 57 -12.79 -14.02 31.57
C ALA A 57 -12.84 -13.55 30.13
N GLY A 58 -12.07 -14.21 29.28
CA GLY A 58 -12.02 -13.86 27.86
C GLY A 58 -11.61 -15.02 26.97
N MET A 59 -11.72 -14.80 25.69
CA MET A 59 -11.14 -15.68 24.68
C MET A 59 -10.52 -14.84 23.57
N CYS A 60 -9.51 -15.39 22.91
CA CYS A 60 -8.90 -14.82 21.71
C CYS A 60 -8.64 -15.90 20.69
N GLY A 61 -8.43 -15.48 19.46
CA GLY A 61 -8.10 -16.41 18.39
C GLY A 61 -7.88 -15.75 17.05
N ASN A 62 -7.71 -16.59 16.04
CA ASN A 62 -7.43 -16.17 14.67
C ASN A 62 -8.15 -17.08 13.68
N TRP A 63 -9.01 -16.48 12.88
CA TRP A 63 -9.81 -17.20 11.88
C TRP A 63 -8.97 -17.86 10.78
N LYS A 64 -7.83 -17.26 10.44
CA LYS A 64 -6.95 -17.75 9.38
C LYS A 64 -6.15 -18.97 9.80
N THR A 65 -5.69 -19.01 11.07
CA THR A 65 -4.88 -20.12 11.61
C THR A 65 -5.70 -21.15 12.35
N GLY A 66 -6.96 -20.86 12.68
CA GLY A 66 -7.81 -21.71 13.53
C GLY A 66 -7.44 -21.64 15.00
N LEU A 67 -6.53 -20.74 15.40
CA LEU A 67 -6.15 -20.58 16.81
C LEU A 67 -7.37 -20.15 17.63
N ARG A 68 -7.54 -20.77 18.79
CA ARG A 68 -8.52 -20.39 19.82
C ARG A 68 -7.95 -20.66 21.20
N SER A 69 -7.96 -19.66 22.07
CA SER A 69 -7.52 -19.75 23.45
C SER A 69 -8.52 -19.08 24.37
N THR A 70 -8.70 -19.64 25.57
CA THR A 70 -9.55 -19.07 26.63
C THR A 70 -8.69 -18.65 27.80
N TRP A 71 -9.13 -17.61 28.51
CA TRP A 71 -8.43 -17.06 29.65
C TRP A 71 -9.45 -16.71 30.77
N VAL A 72 -8.99 -16.87 32.00
CA VAL A 72 -9.75 -16.46 33.20
C VAL A 72 -8.77 -15.77 34.17
N ALA A 73 -9.17 -14.63 34.73
CA ALA A 73 -8.34 -13.90 35.68
C ALA A 73 -8.05 -14.72 36.93
N ASP A 74 -6.80 -14.73 37.37
CA ASP A 74 -6.35 -15.41 38.58
C ASP A 74 -6.52 -14.56 39.86
N GLY A 75 -6.91 -13.30 39.70
CA GLY A 75 -7.12 -12.36 40.81
C GLY A 75 -5.84 -11.73 41.36
N LYS A 76 -4.68 -12.06 40.83
CA LYS A 76 -3.40 -11.43 41.22
C LYS A 76 -3.10 -10.21 40.36
N ARG A 77 -2.60 -9.15 41.01
CA ARG A 77 -2.06 -7.97 40.33
C ARG A 77 -0.67 -8.29 39.80
N MET A 78 -0.41 -7.95 38.55
CA MET A 78 0.97 -8.05 38.01
C MET A 78 1.89 -7.12 38.82
N SER A 79 3.01 -7.66 39.27
CA SER A 79 4.09 -6.87 39.86
C SER A 79 4.79 -5.99 38.80
N ASP A 80 5.48 -4.97 39.22
CA ASP A 80 6.24 -4.10 38.28
C ASP A 80 7.27 -4.90 37.50
N THR A 81 7.91 -5.89 38.12
CA THR A 81 8.86 -6.80 37.47
C THR A 81 8.20 -7.67 36.38
N GLU A 82 6.98 -8.14 36.61
CA GLU A 82 6.20 -8.90 35.61
C GLU A 82 5.77 -8.01 34.45
N ARG A 83 5.41 -6.73 34.72
CA ARG A 83 5.10 -5.76 33.66
C ARG A 83 6.30 -5.44 32.77
N GLU A 84 7.49 -5.26 33.38
CA GLU A 84 8.73 -5.04 32.62
C GLU A 84 9.10 -6.25 31.77
N ALA A 85 9.00 -7.46 32.34
CA ALA A 85 9.26 -8.69 31.62
C ALA A 85 8.29 -8.84 30.42
N PHE A 86 7.03 -8.50 30.63
CA PHE A 86 6.00 -8.51 29.62
C PHE A 86 6.25 -7.48 28.49
N ALA A 87 6.62 -6.25 28.83
CA ALA A 87 6.98 -5.23 27.84
C ALA A 87 8.16 -5.67 26.96
N LYS A 88 9.17 -6.31 27.57
CA LYS A 88 10.31 -6.90 26.83
C LYS A 88 9.88 -8.05 25.91
N LEU A 89 8.92 -8.88 26.34
CA LEU A 89 8.38 -9.96 25.52
C LEU A 89 7.63 -9.43 24.29
N ILE A 90 6.80 -8.39 24.48
CA ILE A 90 6.10 -7.73 23.37
C ILE A 90 7.10 -7.17 22.36
N GLU A 91 8.11 -6.45 22.85
CA GLU A 91 9.10 -5.82 21.97
C GLU A 91 9.92 -6.88 21.21
N ALA A 92 10.36 -7.94 21.88
CA ALA A 92 11.05 -9.05 21.24
C ALA A 92 10.18 -9.72 20.15
N ALA A 93 8.91 -9.90 20.43
CA ALA A 93 7.97 -10.49 19.46
C ALA A 93 7.71 -9.56 18.28
N LYS A 94 7.60 -8.24 18.48
CA LYS A 94 7.51 -7.25 17.38
C LYS A 94 8.77 -7.28 16.50
N ILE A 95 9.94 -7.27 17.10
CA ILE A 95 11.22 -7.36 16.39
C ILE A 95 11.29 -8.64 15.54
N LYS A 96 10.90 -9.80 16.13
CA LYS A 96 10.87 -11.06 15.42
C LYS A 96 9.91 -11.02 14.22
N ALA A 97 8.67 -10.54 14.42
CA ALA A 97 7.68 -10.43 13.36
C ALA A 97 8.12 -9.49 12.23
N GLN A 98 8.78 -8.37 12.57
CA GLN A 98 9.36 -7.47 11.58
C GLN A 98 10.50 -8.12 10.80
N ALA A 99 11.38 -8.88 11.47
CA ALA A 99 12.48 -9.59 10.84
C ALA A 99 11.96 -10.68 9.85
N GLU A 100 10.97 -11.45 10.27
CA GLU A 100 10.32 -12.47 9.42
C GLU A 100 9.67 -11.82 8.18
N ARG A 101 8.93 -10.72 8.37
CA ARG A 101 8.32 -9.98 7.26
C ARG A 101 9.39 -9.43 6.31
N ARG A 102 10.48 -8.88 6.85
CA ARG A 102 11.57 -8.38 6.02
C ARG A 102 12.20 -9.49 5.19
N ALA A 103 12.47 -10.64 5.79
CA ALA A 103 13.00 -11.81 5.10
C ALA A 103 12.06 -12.30 3.98
N GLU A 104 10.74 -12.33 4.24
CA GLU A 104 9.73 -12.66 3.23
C GLU A 104 9.75 -11.65 2.08
N HIS A 105 9.77 -10.34 2.38
CA HIS A 105 9.84 -9.29 1.37
C HIS A 105 11.11 -9.42 0.51
N GLU A 106 12.27 -9.71 1.11
CA GLU A 106 13.53 -9.92 0.41
C GLU A 106 13.48 -11.16 -0.50
N ALA A 107 12.89 -12.26 -0.04
CA ALA A 107 12.70 -13.46 -0.85
C ALA A 107 11.81 -13.20 -2.08
N TRP A 108 10.74 -12.43 -1.93
CA TRP A 108 9.90 -12.02 -3.05
C TRP A 108 10.60 -11.01 -3.97
N ALA A 109 11.42 -10.11 -3.44
CA ALA A 109 12.20 -9.17 -4.24
C ALA A 109 13.22 -9.89 -5.12
N ILE A 110 13.86 -10.96 -4.64
CA ILE A 110 14.73 -11.81 -5.47
C ILE A 110 13.95 -12.39 -6.66
N LYS A 111 12.77 -12.95 -6.41
CA LYS A 111 11.89 -13.49 -7.47
C LYS A 111 11.42 -12.40 -8.45
N ALA A 112 11.17 -11.18 -7.97
CA ALA A 112 10.79 -10.04 -8.81
C ALA A 112 11.96 -9.60 -9.71
N ARG A 113 13.16 -9.49 -9.15
CA ARG A 113 14.39 -9.19 -9.94
C ARG A 113 14.69 -10.23 -11.00
N THR A 114 14.57 -11.52 -10.66
CA THR A 114 14.76 -12.61 -11.62
C THR A 114 13.77 -12.50 -12.78
N GLU A 115 12.49 -12.25 -12.48
CA GLU A 115 11.47 -12.09 -13.52
C GLU A 115 11.72 -10.86 -14.39
N TRP A 116 12.08 -9.73 -13.77
CA TRP A 116 12.42 -8.50 -14.47
C TRP A 116 13.60 -8.69 -15.40
N THR A 117 14.68 -9.29 -14.91
CA THR A 117 15.91 -9.50 -15.70
C THR A 117 15.69 -10.45 -16.88
N ALA A 118 14.86 -11.48 -16.70
CA ALA A 118 14.55 -12.47 -17.73
C ALA A 118 13.52 -11.99 -18.77
N ALA A 119 12.83 -10.86 -18.53
CA ALA A 119 11.86 -10.31 -19.46
C ALA A 119 12.55 -9.48 -20.56
N ALA A 120 12.07 -9.57 -21.81
CA ALA A 120 12.52 -8.73 -22.92
C ALA A 120 11.93 -7.30 -22.83
N PRO A 121 12.49 -6.30 -23.53
CA PRO A 121 11.82 -5.01 -23.71
C PRO A 121 10.38 -5.21 -24.19
N ALA A 122 9.46 -4.35 -23.71
CA ALA A 122 8.06 -4.48 -24.10
C ALA A 122 7.83 -4.10 -25.55
N ASP A 123 7.01 -4.89 -26.24
CA ASP A 123 6.55 -4.61 -27.60
C ASP A 123 5.62 -3.38 -27.59
N PRO A 124 5.93 -2.31 -28.34
CA PRO A 124 5.04 -1.16 -28.47
C PRO A 124 3.64 -1.51 -29.03
N ALA A 125 3.51 -2.64 -29.75
CA ALA A 125 2.23 -3.13 -30.26
C ALA A 125 1.41 -3.93 -29.23
N HIS A 126 1.88 -4.08 -27.99
CA HIS A 126 1.12 -4.77 -26.95
C HIS A 126 -0.28 -4.15 -26.77
N PRO A 127 -1.39 -4.95 -26.75
CA PRO A 127 -2.76 -4.44 -26.79
C PRO A 127 -3.09 -3.43 -25.68
N TYR A 128 -2.55 -3.61 -24.47
CA TYR A 128 -2.72 -2.64 -23.41
C TYR A 128 -2.11 -1.26 -23.74
N LEU A 129 -0.90 -1.25 -24.32
CA LEU A 129 -0.20 0.00 -24.66
C LEU A 129 -0.92 0.74 -25.80
N THR A 130 -1.29 0.00 -26.83
CA THR A 130 -2.04 0.57 -27.96
C THR A 130 -3.43 1.07 -27.55
N GLY A 131 -4.15 0.29 -26.70
CA GLY A 131 -5.44 0.66 -26.16
C GLY A 131 -5.39 1.92 -25.28
N LYS A 132 -4.30 2.10 -24.51
CA LYS A 132 -4.06 3.30 -23.72
C LYS A 132 -3.39 4.44 -24.51
N GLY A 133 -2.90 4.19 -25.71
CA GLY A 133 -2.22 5.17 -26.55
C GLY A 133 -0.91 5.68 -25.95
N VAL A 134 -0.16 4.82 -25.29
CA VAL A 134 1.11 5.16 -24.63
C VAL A 134 2.28 4.30 -25.11
N LYS A 135 3.48 4.86 -25.02
CA LYS A 135 4.72 4.16 -25.34
C LYS A 135 5.10 3.21 -24.18
N PRO A 136 5.88 2.14 -24.44
CA PRO A 136 6.29 1.20 -23.40
C PRO A 136 7.29 1.79 -22.39
N HIS A 137 7.99 2.86 -22.72
CA HIS A 137 9.08 3.41 -21.91
C HIS A 137 10.05 2.30 -21.45
N ALA A 138 10.33 2.17 -20.16
CA ALA A 138 11.21 1.16 -19.62
C ALA A 138 10.50 -0.16 -19.25
N LEU A 139 9.25 -0.40 -19.69
CA LEU A 139 8.57 -1.66 -19.42
C LEU A 139 9.27 -2.84 -20.10
N ARG A 140 9.13 -3.99 -19.47
CA ARG A 140 9.52 -5.27 -20.06
C ARG A 140 8.31 -6.15 -20.30
N GLN A 141 8.49 -7.21 -21.08
CA GLN A 141 7.43 -8.14 -21.46
C GLN A 141 7.90 -9.58 -21.34
N ARG A 142 7.04 -10.44 -20.84
CA ARG A 142 7.23 -11.89 -20.84
C ARG A 142 5.94 -12.55 -21.35
N GLY A 143 6.02 -13.12 -22.56
CA GLY A 143 4.82 -13.59 -23.27
C GLY A 143 3.81 -12.46 -23.48
N GLY A 144 2.55 -12.68 -23.15
CA GLY A 144 1.48 -11.67 -23.22
C GLY A 144 1.37 -10.75 -22.02
N LEU A 145 2.37 -10.71 -21.11
CA LEU A 145 2.31 -9.91 -19.88
C LEU A 145 3.34 -8.78 -19.95
N LEU A 146 2.89 -7.54 -19.74
CA LEU A 146 3.80 -6.44 -19.42
C LEU A 146 4.25 -6.56 -17.96
N ILE A 147 5.51 -6.26 -17.73
CA ILE A 147 6.14 -6.27 -16.42
C ILE A 147 6.51 -4.83 -16.07
N VAL A 148 5.86 -4.28 -15.08
CA VAL A 148 6.09 -2.93 -14.54
C VAL A 148 7.00 -3.06 -13.32
N PRO A 149 8.21 -2.48 -13.33
CA PRO A 149 9.12 -2.58 -12.19
C PRO A 149 8.72 -1.63 -11.08
N LEU A 150 8.91 -2.06 -9.83
CA LEU A 150 8.63 -1.25 -8.65
C LEU A 150 9.89 -1.10 -7.81
N PHE A 151 10.38 0.13 -7.74
CA PHE A 151 11.60 0.51 -7.04
C PHE A 151 11.30 1.26 -5.75
N ASP A 152 12.23 1.22 -4.83
CA ASP A 152 12.28 2.20 -3.74
C ASP A 152 13.07 3.46 -4.17
N ALA A 153 13.14 4.44 -3.27
CA ALA A 153 13.85 5.70 -3.51
C ALA A 153 15.38 5.56 -3.66
N PHE A 154 15.93 4.39 -3.34
CA PHE A 154 17.34 4.06 -3.52
C PHE A 154 17.63 3.33 -4.84
N GLY A 155 16.60 3.13 -5.67
CA GLY A 155 16.71 2.44 -6.96
C GLY A 155 16.76 0.92 -6.86
N LEU A 156 16.45 0.33 -5.69
CA LEU A 156 16.38 -1.12 -5.54
C LEU A 156 15.00 -1.65 -5.96
N LEU A 157 14.98 -2.62 -6.88
CA LEU A 157 13.77 -3.28 -7.33
C LEU A 157 13.29 -4.28 -6.27
N TRP A 158 12.08 -4.04 -5.75
CA TRP A 158 11.43 -4.85 -4.73
C TRP A 158 10.28 -5.69 -5.24
N ASN A 159 9.57 -5.23 -6.25
CA ASN A 159 8.37 -5.91 -6.74
C ASN A 159 8.16 -5.64 -8.22
N VAL A 160 7.21 -6.34 -8.82
CA VAL A 160 6.71 -6.06 -10.16
C VAL A 160 5.18 -6.14 -10.17
N GLN A 161 4.54 -5.28 -10.96
CA GLN A 161 3.15 -5.45 -11.33
C GLN A 161 3.10 -6.05 -12.74
N ARG A 162 2.25 -7.06 -12.93
CA ARG A 162 1.97 -7.65 -14.24
C ARG A 162 0.69 -7.04 -14.79
N ILE A 163 0.70 -6.65 -16.07
CA ILE A 163 -0.46 -6.14 -16.78
C ILE A 163 -0.76 -7.09 -17.95
N GLN A 164 -1.99 -7.57 -18.02
CA GLN A 164 -2.48 -8.42 -19.09
C GLN A 164 -2.90 -7.58 -20.30
N ALA A 165 -3.12 -8.22 -21.44
CA ALA A 165 -3.57 -7.57 -22.66
C ALA A 165 -4.93 -6.87 -22.51
N ASP A 166 -5.82 -7.42 -21.69
CA ASP A 166 -7.14 -6.87 -21.33
C ASP A 166 -7.09 -5.75 -20.29
N GLY A 167 -5.89 -5.43 -19.76
CA GLY A 167 -5.69 -4.42 -18.71
C GLY A 167 -5.78 -4.97 -17.29
N GLY A 168 -5.99 -6.25 -17.08
CA GLY A 168 -5.95 -6.89 -15.77
C GLY A 168 -4.59 -6.71 -15.10
N LYS A 169 -4.56 -6.22 -13.84
CA LYS A 169 -3.34 -5.87 -13.12
C LYS A 169 -3.18 -6.71 -11.86
N ARG A 170 -1.99 -7.27 -11.66
CA ARG A 170 -1.66 -8.04 -10.44
C ARG A 170 -0.25 -7.75 -9.97
N PHE A 171 -0.09 -7.46 -8.69
CA PHE A 171 1.22 -7.44 -8.04
C PHE A 171 1.70 -8.85 -7.74
N LYS A 172 3.02 -9.04 -7.72
CA LYS A 172 3.58 -10.19 -6.99
C LYS A 172 3.36 -10.01 -5.49
N PRO A 173 3.33 -11.12 -4.72
CA PRO A 173 3.42 -11.03 -3.27
C PRO A 173 4.69 -10.27 -2.84
N GLY A 174 4.73 -9.80 -1.60
CA GLY A 174 5.83 -9.04 -1.03
C GLY A 174 5.52 -7.55 -0.84
N ARG A 175 6.56 -6.76 -0.66
CA ARG A 175 6.43 -5.32 -0.41
C ARG A 175 5.81 -4.60 -1.62
N ALA A 176 4.87 -3.70 -1.36
CA ALA A 176 4.33 -2.76 -2.35
C ALA A 176 4.30 -1.33 -1.81
N GLY A 177 4.12 -1.15 -0.50
CA GLY A 177 4.07 0.17 0.14
C GLY A 177 5.36 0.97 -0.03
N GLY A 178 5.22 2.23 -0.46
CA GLY A 178 6.33 3.15 -0.72
C GLY A 178 7.16 2.84 -1.96
N LEU A 179 6.74 1.87 -2.79
CA LEU A 179 7.38 1.58 -4.06
C LEU A 179 6.67 2.31 -5.21
N PHE A 180 7.42 2.63 -6.24
CA PHE A 180 6.92 3.31 -7.43
C PHE A 180 7.57 2.77 -8.71
N SER A 181 6.91 2.98 -9.84
CA SER A 181 7.49 2.79 -11.16
C SER A 181 7.90 4.15 -11.72
N PRO A 182 9.21 4.40 -11.96
CA PRO A 182 9.68 5.65 -12.52
C PRO A 182 9.53 5.67 -14.04
N ILE A 183 9.21 6.83 -14.62
CA ILE A 183 9.21 7.10 -16.06
C ILE A 183 9.95 8.40 -16.29
N GLY A 184 10.94 8.41 -17.20
CA GLY A 184 11.76 9.57 -17.49
C GLY A 184 13.09 9.59 -16.75
N ASP A 185 13.80 10.73 -16.82
CA ASP A 185 15.12 10.92 -16.22
C ASP A 185 15.02 11.61 -14.85
N PHE A 186 15.63 11.00 -13.83
CA PHE A 186 15.65 11.45 -12.44
C PHE A 186 17.01 11.97 -11.98
N GLY A 187 17.96 12.24 -12.89
CA GLY A 187 19.30 12.72 -12.53
C GLY A 187 19.26 14.02 -11.71
N ASN A 188 18.65 15.07 -12.23
CA ASN A 188 18.44 16.35 -11.52
C ASN A 188 17.16 17.06 -11.98
N PRO A 189 15.98 16.52 -11.71
CA PRO A 189 14.74 17.08 -12.18
C PRO A 189 14.32 18.32 -11.40
N ALA A 190 13.98 19.39 -12.12
CA ALA A 190 13.38 20.59 -11.50
C ALA A 190 11.95 20.31 -11.00
N THR A 191 11.20 19.47 -11.73
CA THR A 191 9.82 19.09 -11.41
C THR A 191 9.66 17.58 -11.54
N ILE A 192 8.96 16.95 -10.60
CA ILE A 192 8.57 15.54 -10.62
C ILE A 192 7.06 15.45 -10.47
N LEU A 193 6.41 14.70 -11.35
CA LEU A 193 5.00 14.38 -11.25
C LEU A 193 4.83 13.06 -10.50
N ILE A 194 3.76 12.95 -9.71
CA ILE A 194 3.42 11.73 -8.98
C ILE A 194 1.96 11.42 -9.26
N CYS A 195 1.66 10.24 -9.76
CA CYS A 195 0.30 9.80 -10.10
C CYS A 195 0.01 8.40 -9.59
N GLU A 196 -1.24 7.97 -9.71
CA GLU A 196 -1.66 6.64 -9.29
C GLU A 196 -1.21 5.57 -10.30
N GLY A 197 -1.72 5.62 -11.52
CA GLY A 197 -1.59 4.54 -12.50
C GLY A 197 -0.39 4.67 -13.43
N TRP A 198 0.14 3.53 -13.91
CA TRP A 198 1.27 3.56 -14.85
C TRP A 198 0.90 4.20 -16.20
N ALA A 199 -0.30 3.89 -16.76
CA ALA A 199 -0.72 4.50 -18.03
C ALA A 199 -0.93 6.02 -17.92
N THR A 200 -1.49 6.46 -16.79
CA THR A 200 -1.60 7.88 -16.43
C THR A 200 -0.22 8.53 -16.40
N GLY A 201 0.75 7.88 -15.74
CA GLY A 201 2.13 8.38 -15.68
C GLY A 201 2.82 8.43 -17.03
N ALA A 202 2.63 7.42 -17.88
CA ALA A 202 3.16 7.40 -19.24
C ALA A 202 2.60 8.56 -20.08
N THR A 203 1.30 8.83 -19.96
CA THR A 203 0.65 9.97 -20.62
C THR A 203 1.20 11.31 -20.13
N LEU A 204 1.27 11.48 -18.82
CA LEU A 204 1.82 12.71 -18.21
C LEU A 204 3.25 12.97 -18.66
N HIS A 205 4.09 11.94 -18.69
CA HIS A 205 5.46 12.06 -19.19
C HIS A 205 5.52 12.42 -20.68
N GLN A 206 4.70 11.78 -21.51
CA GLN A 206 4.68 12.04 -22.96
C GLN A 206 4.21 13.46 -23.30
N GLU A 207 3.27 14.00 -22.54
CA GLU A 207 2.70 15.34 -22.79
C GLU A 207 3.55 16.47 -22.17
N SER A 208 4.21 16.23 -21.03
CA SER A 208 4.93 17.27 -20.30
C SER A 208 6.46 17.19 -20.42
N GLY A 209 7.02 16.03 -20.76
CA GLY A 209 8.45 15.77 -20.68
C GLY A 209 9.01 15.61 -19.26
N HIS A 210 8.22 15.86 -18.22
CA HIS A 210 8.67 15.70 -16.82
C HIS A 210 8.79 14.25 -16.43
N PRO A 211 9.73 13.90 -15.53
CA PRO A 211 9.78 12.57 -14.92
C PRO A 211 8.55 12.35 -14.01
N VAL A 212 8.07 11.10 -14.00
CA VAL A 212 6.86 10.70 -13.28
C VAL A 212 7.11 9.50 -12.39
N LEU A 213 6.65 9.56 -11.14
CA LEU A 213 6.58 8.43 -10.22
C LEU A 213 5.15 7.88 -10.19
N CYS A 214 4.97 6.66 -10.66
CA CYS A 214 3.68 5.98 -10.62
C CYS A 214 3.57 5.19 -9.31
N ALA A 215 2.65 5.58 -8.43
CA ALA A 215 2.46 4.97 -7.11
C ALA A 215 1.71 3.64 -7.15
N MET A 216 1.09 3.29 -8.28
CA MET A 216 0.41 2.07 -8.63
C MET A 216 -0.95 1.83 -7.93
N ASN A 217 -1.32 2.61 -6.93
CA ASN A 217 -2.66 2.70 -6.32
C ASN A 217 -2.80 3.96 -5.45
N ALA A 218 -4.04 4.42 -5.21
CA ALA A 218 -4.34 5.63 -4.44
C ALA A 218 -3.75 5.63 -3.02
N GLY A 219 -3.87 4.52 -2.29
CA GLY A 219 -3.35 4.39 -0.92
C GLY A 219 -1.83 4.46 -0.81
N ASN A 220 -1.11 4.31 -1.93
CA ASN A 220 0.35 4.40 -1.98
C ASN A 220 0.87 5.81 -2.39
N LEU A 221 -0.01 6.74 -2.76
CA LEU A 221 0.39 8.10 -3.13
C LEU A 221 1.15 8.79 -1.99
N LEU A 222 0.63 8.76 -0.76
CA LEU A 222 1.28 9.38 0.39
C LEU A 222 2.65 8.77 0.74
N PRO A 223 2.83 7.45 0.86
CA PRO A 223 4.15 6.85 1.04
C PRO A 223 5.15 7.21 -0.07
N VAL A 224 4.74 7.19 -1.33
CA VAL A 224 5.59 7.55 -2.47
C VAL A 224 5.94 9.03 -2.44
N ALA A 225 4.98 9.92 -2.17
CA ALA A 225 5.20 11.35 -2.06
C ALA A 225 6.22 11.70 -0.96
N LYS A 226 6.14 11.06 0.21
CA LYS A 226 7.13 11.21 1.28
C LYS A 226 8.52 10.72 0.86
N ALA A 227 8.62 9.57 0.21
CA ALA A 227 9.87 9.05 -0.31
C ALA A 227 10.49 9.98 -1.36
N ALA A 228 9.66 10.50 -2.28
CA ALA A 228 10.08 11.46 -3.30
C ALA A 228 10.61 12.77 -2.68
N ARG A 229 9.91 13.32 -1.68
CA ARG A 229 10.36 14.55 -0.98
C ARG A 229 11.70 14.35 -0.29
N THR A 230 11.95 13.16 0.24
CA THR A 230 13.25 12.84 0.85
C THR A 230 14.36 12.68 -0.18
N ALA A 231 14.08 11.97 -1.28
CA ALA A 231 15.09 11.67 -2.31
C ALA A 231 15.40 12.88 -3.20
N TRP A 232 14.41 13.72 -3.51
CA TRP A 232 14.52 14.89 -4.38
C TRP A 232 14.04 16.15 -3.66
N ALA A 233 14.70 16.50 -2.56
CA ALA A 233 14.28 17.60 -1.68
C ALA A 233 14.15 18.95 -2.40
N GLY A 234 14.98 19.21 -3.42
CA GLY A 234 14.99 20.45 -4.19
C GLY A 234 13.98 20.48 -5.37
N ALA A 235 13.36 19.35 -5.70
CA ALA A 235 12.42 19.31 -6.81
C ALA A 235 11.04 19.85 -6.41
N ASP A 236 10.38 20.52 -7.38
CA ASP A 236 8.96 20.84 -7.27
C ASP A 236 8.14 19.55 -7.50
N LEU A 237 7.42 19.11 -6.48
CA LEU A 237 6.59 17.91 -6.56
C LEU A 237 5.15 18.27 -6.87
N VAL A 238 4.57 17.59 -7.85
CA VAL A 238 3.18 17.79 -8.28
C VAL A 238 2.43 16.45 -8.21
N ILE A 239 1.39 16.40 -7.39
CA ILE A 239 0.51 15.23 -7.33
C ILE A 239 -0.56 15.37 -8.41
N CYS A 240 -0.63 14.38 -9.30
CA CYS A 240 -1.61 14.30 -10.38
C CYS A 240 -2.70 13.29 -9.95
N ALA A 241 -3.84 13.79 -9.52
CA ALA A 241 -4.94 12.98 -8.99
C ALA A 241 -5.72 12.28 -10.11
N ASP A 242 -6.25 11.11 -9.81
CA ASP A 242 -7.38 10.57 -10.53
C ASP A 242 -8.66 11.23 -9.98
N ASN A 243 -9.61 11.56 -10.87
CA ASN A 243 -10.87 12.26 -10.53
C ASN A 243 -12.04 11.27 -10.62
N ASP A 244 -12.19 10.45 -9.58
CA ASP A 244 -13.19 9.37 -9.49
C ASP A 244 -14.60 9.92 -9.21
N ARG A 245 -15.07 10.86 -10.04
CA ARG A 245 -16.32 11.63 -9.88
C ARG A 245 -17.57 10.79 -9.66
N GLN A 246 -17.57 9.55 -10.14
CA GLN A 246 -18.69 8.61 -10.03
C GLN A 246 -18.61 7.73 -8.77
N THR A 247 -17.51 7.81 -8.02
CA THR A 247 -17.30 7.04 -6.78
C THR A 247 -17.53 7.97 -5.60
N GLU A 248 -18.33 7.53 -4.63
CA GLU A 248 -18.60 8.28 -3.41
C GLU A 248 -17.29 8.65 -2.69
N GLY A 249 -17.19 9.91 -2.26
CA GLY A 249 -15.99 10.43 -1.59
C GLY A 249 -14.79 10.70 -2.51
N ASN A 250 -14.90 10.45 -3.81
CA ASN A 250 -13.83 10.65 -4.81
C ASN A 250 -12.44 10.22 -4.28
N PRO A 251 -12.20 8.92 -4.12
CA PRO A 251 -11.01 8.41 -3.42
C PRO A 251 -9.69 8.86 -4.06
N GLY A 252 -9.63 8.98 -5.39
CA GLY A 252 -8.43 9.47 -6.07
C GLY A 252 -8.05 10.88 -5.63
N VAL A 253 -8.99 11.84 -5.68
CA VAL A 253 -8.77 13.22 -5.23
C VAL A 253 -8.50 13.27 -3.72
N THR A 254 -9.20 12.47 -2.91
CA THR A 254 -9.04 12.45 -1.45
C THR A 254 -7.63 12.01 -1.05
N HIS A 255 -7.13 10.89 -1.59
CA HIS A 255 -5.77 10.42 -1.32
C HIS A 255 -4.69 11.35 -1.86
N ALA A 256 -4.89 11.89 -3.07
CA ALA A 256 -3.96 12.84 -3.68
C ALA A 256 -3.86 14.14 -2.88
N THR A 257 -5.00 14.68 -2.39
CA THR A 257 -5.04 15.87 -1.52
C THR A 257 -4.29 15.64 -0.21
N ALA A 258 -4.49 14.48 0.43
CA ALA A 258 -3.79 14.13 1.66
C ALA A 258 -2.27 14.02 1.41
N ALA A 259 -1.86 13.40 0.30
CA ALA A 259 -0.45 13.29 -0.09
C ALA A 259 0.17 14.66 -0.34
N ALA A 260 -0.49 15.53 -1.14
CA ALA A 260 0.00 16.87 -1.46
C ALA A 260 0.17 17.74 -0.20
N LYS A 261 -0.83 17.76 0.68
CA LYS A 261 -0.76 18.50 1.95
C LYS A 261 0.40 18.02 2.84
N ALA A 262 0.60 16.71 2.94
CA ALA A 262 1.60 16.14 3.82
C ALA A 262 3.06 16.50 3.47
N ILE A 263 3.34 16.83 2.21
CA ILE A 263 4.70 17.12 1.71
C ILE A 263 4.85 18.54 1.13
N GLY A 264 3.81 19.38 1.22
CA GLY A 264 3.81 20.72 0.63
C GLY A 264 3.94 20.71 -0.90
N ALA A 265 3.29 19.75 -1.57
CA ALA A 265 3.28 19.63 -3.03
C ALA A 265 2.06 20.32 -3.66
N ARG A 266 2.19 20.67 -4.94
CA ARG A 266 1.05 21.11 -5.76
C ARG A 266 0.15 19.89 -6.06
N LEU A 267 -1.14 20.16 -6.29
CA LEU A 267 -2.14 19.18 -6.72
C LEU A 267 -2.75 19.63 -8.03
N ILE A 268 -2.82 18.72 -9.00
CA ILE A 268 -3.58 18.91 -10.23
C ILE A 268 -4.58 17.77 -10.40
N VAL A 269 -5.77 18.12 -10.88
CA VAL A 269 -6.90 17.21 -11.08
C VAL A 269 -7.37 17.34 -12.52
N PRO A 270 -7.58 16.26 -13.27
CA PRO A 270 -8.02 16.35 -14.66
C PRO A 270 -9.44 16.93 -14.75
N GLN A 271 -9.59 17.93 -15.62
CA GLN A 271 -10.87 18.57 -15.91
C GLN A 271 -11.46 17.98 -17.18
N PHE A 272 -12.60 17.36 -17.07
CA PHE A 272 -13.29 16.70 -18.18
C PHE A 272 -14.40 17.61 -18.73
N PRO A 273 -14.68 17.59 -20.04
CA PRO A 273 -15.87 18.19 -20.60
C PRO A 273 -17.15 17.64 -19.93
N GLU A 274 -18.21 18.41 -19.95
CA GLU A 274 -19.51 17.99 -19.41
C GLU A 274 -20.00 16.71 -20.10
N GLY A 275 -20.49 15.75 -19.33
CA GLY A 275 -20.95 14.44 -19.85
C GLY A 275 -19.84 13.48 -20.29
N ALA A 276 -18.58 13.89 -20.32
CA ALA A 276 -17.48 13.01 -20.72
C ALA A 276 -17.20 11.97 -19.65
N ALA A 277 -17.02 10.71 -20.08
CA ALA A 277 -16.56 9.61 -19.23
C ALA A 277 -15.04 9.67 -19.02
N GLY A 278 -14.57 9.08 -17.91
CA GLY A 278 -13.16 8.98 -17.55
C GLY A 278 -12.85 9.56 -16.18
N SER A 279 -11.70 9.19 -15.65
CA SER A 279 -11.26 9.63 -14.33
C SER A 279 -9.80 10.11 -14.28
N ASP A 280 -8.94 9.68 -15.21
CA ASP A 280 -7.51 9.95 -15.15
C ASP A 280 -7.02 10.81 -16.35
N PHE A 281 -5.75 11.25 -16.30
CA PHE A 281 -5.15 12.03 -17.38
C PHE A 281 -4.99 11.25 -18.67
N ASN A 282 -4.90 9.91 -18.65
CA ASN A 282 -4.87 9.10 -19.87
C ASN A 282 -6.24 9.11 -20.57
N ASP A 283 -7.32 9.04 -19.81
CA ASP A 283 -8.69 9.15 -20.35
C ASP A 283 -8.92 10.55 -20.93
N LEU A 284 -8.49 11.60 -20.24
CA LEU A 284 -8.57 12.98 -20.74
C LEU A 284 -7.80 13.17 -22.05
N ALA A 285 -6.59 12.63 -22.12
CA ALA A 285 -5.77 12.68 -23.35
C ALA A 285 -6.43 11.89 -24.50
N ALA A 286 -7.08 10.76 -24.20
CA ALA A 286 -7.82 9.98 -25.19
C ALA A 286 -9.01 10.77 -25.79
N ILE A 287 -9.72 11.55 -24.96
CA ILE A 287 -10.81 12.42 -25.42
C ILE A 287 -10.26 13.52 -26.34
N ARG A 288 -9.17 14.19 -25.95
CA ARG A 288 -8.52 15.25 -26.76
C ARG A 288 -8.04 14.71 -28.11
N ARG A 289 -7.43 13.52 -28.14
CA ARG A 289 -7.00 12.88 -29.41
C ARG A 289 -8.16 12.56 -30.36
N LYS A 290 -9.34 12.24 -29.81
CA LYS A 290 -10.54 11.98 -30.63
C LYS A 290 -11.15 13.28 -31.16
N GLY A 291 -11.21 14.33 -30.33
CA GLY A 291 -11.73 15.65 -30.72
C GLY A 291 -10.89 16.37 -31.79
N GLY A 292 -9.56 16.27 -31.69
CA GLY A 292 -8.65 16.91 -32.67
C GLY A 292 -8.53 16.18 -34.03
N ARG A 293 -9.25 15.09 -34.25
CA ARG A 293 -9.36 14.42 -35.58
C ARG A 293 -10.55 14.91 -36.42
N HIS A 294 -11.33 15.85 -35.92
CA HIS A 294 -12.51 16.42 -36.58
C HIS A 294 -12.35 17.89 -37.02
N GLU A 295 -11.15 18.43 -36.92
CA GLU A 295 -10.73 19.68 -37.54
C GLU A 295 -9.69 19.38 -38.65
#